data_4f4f5dfe84a0f5e9271b2a0df0847516
#
_entry.id   4f4f5dfe84a0f5e9271b2a0df0847516
#
_cell.length_a   1.000
_cell.length_b   1.000
_cell.length_c   1.000
_cell.angle_alpha   90.00
_cell.angle_beta   90.00
_cell.angle_gamma   90.00
#
_symmetry.space_group_name_H-M   'P 1'
#
loop_
_entity.id
_entity.type
_entity.pdbx_description
1 polymer ?
#
loop_
_entity_poly.entity_id
_entity_poly.type
_entity_poly.pdbx_seq_one_letter_code
_entity_poly.pdbx_strand_id
1 'polypeptide(L)'
;MTTKFLLSSDDNTRSGLLKKKIIHYYMANGDATIAEVCKEMNLSIPTVTKLISELQEDGYILDFGKQETSGGRKPSIYGLNPVSGYFVGVDILKDQLNLAILDFKGDKIRIEQNIPYTLENTPAALDHLCECINEFINSLPIPREKILSIGINISGRVNPFAGYSYSIFYFEEKPLSQILEEKLHIKIYIENDTRSMAYGEYLQGVVKGEKNILFINISWGLGIGIIIDGKVYFGKSGFSGEFGHFSFFENEILCHCGKKGCLETGASGSALYRTLLERYKEGSNTILASKIDAGEYIGLSDLIDAIQKEDMLSIEILEEIGFNLGKGIAGLMVRHFVISLTNIRNWSYWAAPCRRRENI
;
A
#
# COMPACT_ATOMS: atom_id res chain seq x y z
N MET A 1 19.68 5.51 -21.29
CA MET A 1 18.56 5.89 -22.19
C MET A 1 17.34 4.96 -22.09
N THR A 2 17.38 3.91 -21.30
CA THR A 2 16.48 2.74 -21.37
C THR A 2 15.25 2.82 -20.46
N THR A 3 15.20 3.71 -19.48
CA THR A 3 14.12 3.79 -18.46
C THR A 3 12.82 4.42 -18.95
N LYS A 4 12.81 5.07 -20.10
CA LYS A 4 11.64 5.81 -20.63
C LYS A 4 10.50 4.92 -21.12
N PHE A 5 10.75 3.70 -21.55
CA PHE A 5 9.75 2.80 -22.15
C PHE A 5 8.60 2.44 -21.18
N LEU A 6 8.90 2.08 -19.93
CA LEU A 6 7.87 1.63 -18.98
C LEU A 6 6.96 2.76 -18.46
N LEU A 7 7.46 3.99 -18.49
CA LEU A 7 6.76 5.17 -17.97
C LEU A 7 6.19 6.08 -19.07
N SER A 8 6.56 5.85 -20.35
CA SER A 8 6.04 6.65 -21.45
C SER A 8 4.61 6.23 -21.79
N SER A 9 3.71 7.22 -21.81
CA SER A 9 2.36 7.08 -22.38
C SER A 9 2.39 6.85 -23.91
N ASP A 10 3.53 7.10 -24.54
CA ASP A 10 3.69 7.09 -26.00
C ASP A 10 3.81 5.69 -26.62
N ASP A 11 3.99 4.63 -25.82
CA ASP A 11 4.14 3.28 -26.34
C ASP A 11 2.86 2.45 -26.21
N ASN A 12 1.74 3.02 -26.67
CA ASN A 12 0.47 2.31 -26.88
C ASN A 12 0.50 1.43 -28.14
N THR A 13 1.68 1.13 -28.68
CA THR A 13 1.81 0.15 -29.75
C THR A 13 1.47 -1.25 -29.23
N ARG A 14 0.95 -2.09 -30.11
CA ARG A 14 0.66 -3.50 -29.77
C ARG A 14 1.90 -4.21 -29.19
N SER A 15 3.09 -3.91 -29.69
CA SER A 15 4.34 -4.46 -29.19
C SER A 15 4.65 -3.96 -27.77
N GLY A 16 4.52 -2.67 -27.52
CA GLY A 16 4.74 -2.07 -26.19
C GLY A 16 3.81 -2.64 -25.11
N LEU A 17 2.53 -2.80 -25.45
CA LEU A 17 1.56 -3.43 -24.54
C LEU A 17 1.93 -4.89 -24.23
N LEU A 18 2.37 -5.64 -25.23
CA LEU A 18 2.79 -7.03 -25.03
C LEU A 18 4.08 -7.13 -24.21
N LYS A 19 5.06 -6.24 -24.42
CA LYS A 19 6.27 -6.14 -23.58
C LYS A 19 5.91 -5.87 -22.11
N LYS A 20 5.00 -4.93 -21.85
CA LYS A 20 4.49 -4.67 -20.49
C LYS A 20 3.84 -5.90 -19.86
N LYS A 21 3.04 -6.64 -20.63
CA LYS A 21 2.43 -7.90 -20.15
C LYS A 21 3.46 -8.97 -19.83
N ILE A 22 4.52 -9.11 -20.63
CA ILE A 22 5.63 -10.03 -20.34
C ILE A 22 6.33 -9.66 -19.04
N ILE A 23 6.65 -8.38 -18.84
CA ILE A 23 7.23 -7.91 -17.57
C ILE A 23 6.31 -8.24 -16.38
N HIS A 24 5.01 -7.97 -16.54
CA HIS A 24 4.00 -8.28 -15.54
C HIS A 24 3.93 -9.77 -15.21
N TYR A 25 4.00 -10.61 -16.23
CA TYR A 25 4.05 -12.06 -16.06
C TYR A 25 5.21 -12.48 -15.18
N TYR A 26 6.43 -12.01 -15.48
CA TYR A 26 7.61 -12.32 -14.67
C TYR A 26 7.56 -11.75 -13.25
N MET A 27 6.96 -10.59 -13.08
CA MET A 27 6.72 -10.02 -11.73
C MET A 27 5.80 -10.89 -10.89
N ALA A 28 4.78 -11.47 -11.50
CA ALA A 28 3.77 -12.26 -10.80
C ALA A 28 4.18 -13.71 -10.58
N ASN A 29 4.91 -14.31 -11.54
CA ASN A 29 5.17 -15.74 -11.58
C ASN A 29 6.66 -16.09 -11.36
N GLY A 30 7.55 -15.10 -11.30
CA GLY A 30 8.98 -15.33 -11.23
C GLY A 30 9.60 -15.73 -12.56
N ASP A 31 10.79 -16.32 -12.50
CA ASP A 31 11.57 -16.73 -13.68
C ASP A 31 10.88 -17.90 -14.40
N ALA A 32 10.85 -17.87 -15.74
CA ALA A 32 10.13 -18.84 -16.56
C ALA A 32 10.76 -19.06 -17.94
N THR A 33 10.36 -20.13 -18.60
CA THR A 33 10.74 -20.43 -19.98
C THR A 33 9.86 -19.70 -21.00
N ILE A 34 10.34 -19.53 -22.23
CA ILE A 34 9.52 -18.96 -23.33
C ILE A 34 8.22 -19.76 -23.53
N ALA A 35 8.24 -21.08 -23.37
CA ALA A 35 7.06 -21.93 -23.56
C ALA A 35 5.97 -21.66 -22.52
N GLU A 36 6.35 -21.41 -21.26
CA GLU A 36 5.41 -21.05 -20.18
C GLU A 36 4.78 -19.69 -20.45
N VAL A 37 5.58 -18.68 -20.82
CA VAL A 37 5.08 -17.36 -21.22
C VAL A 37 4.12 -17.45 -22.42
N CYS A 38 4.46 -18.24 -23.45
CA CYS A 38 3.60 -18.47 -24.61
C CYS A 38 2.23 -19.04 -24.20
N LYS A 39 2.24 -20.03 -23.31
CA LYS A 39 1.02 -20.70 -22.84
C LYS A 39 0.12 -19.72 -22.08
N GLU A 40 0.67 -18.97 -21.13
CA GLU A 40 -0.09 -18.02 -20.32
C GLU A 40 -0.66 -16.87 -21.15
N MET A 41 0.15 -16.31 -22.05
CA MET A 41 -0.25 -15.17 -22.86
C MET A 41 -1.02 -15.53 -24.14
N ASN A 42 -1.16 -16.81 -24.44
CA ASN A 42 -1.76 -17.31 -25.70
C ASN A 42 -1.10 -16.69 -26.95
N LEU A 43 0.24 -16.66 -26.96
CA LEU A 43 1.05 -16.11 -28.04
C LEU A 43 1.94 -17.19 -28.68
N SER A 44 2.33 -16.98 -29.95
CA SER A 44 3.25 -17.88 -30.65
C SER A 44 4.68 -17.78 -30.12
N ILE A 45 5.44 -18.89 -30.16
CA ILE A 45 6.85 -18.94 -29.77
C ILE A 45 7.69 -17.85 -30.47
N PRO A 46 7.60 -17.67 -31.82
CA PRO A 46 8.36 -16.61 -32.48
C PRO A 46 8.07 -15.21 -31.97
N THR A 47 6.80 -14.93 -31.64
CA THR A 47 6.38 -13.63 -31.11
C THR A 47 7.00 -13.37 -29.73
N VAL A 48 6.87 -14.33 -28.81
CA VAL A 48 7.39 -14.20 -27.44
C VAL A 48 8.92 -14.14 -27.47
N THR A 49 9.57 -14.97 -28.28
CA THR A 49 11.05 -14.94 -28.42
C THR A 49 11.53 -13.57 -28.86
N LYS A 50 10.89 -12.98 -29.90
CA LYS A 50 11.24 -11.63 -30.36
C LYS A 50 11.09 -10.60 -29.26
N LEU A 51 9.95 -10.59 -28.55
CA LEU A 51 9.69 -9.62 -27.48
C LEU A 51 10.64 -9.78 -26.30
N ILE A 52 10.99 -11.01 -25.91
CA ILE A 52 11.98 -11.28 -24.85
C ILE A 52 13.37 -10.82 -25.30
N SER A 53 13.78 -11.07 -26.55
CA SER A 53 15.07 -10.58 -27.07
C SER A 53 15.15 -9.06 -27.05
N GLU A 54 14.09 -8.36 -27.47
CA GLU A 54 14.02 -6.90 -27.37
C GLU A 54 14.10 -6.40 -25.92
N LEU A 55 13.42 -7.07 -24.97
CA LEU A 55 13.48 -6.73 -23.55
C LEU A 55 14.86 -7.04 -22.92
N GLN A 56 15.61 -8.03 -23.47
CA GLN A 56 16.99 -8.29 -23.07
C GLN A 56 17.93 -7.20 -23.59
N GLU A 57 17.80 -6.78 -24.85
CA GLU A 57 18.54 -5.66 -25.43
C GLU A 57 18.26 -4.36 -24.66
N ASP A 58 17.01 -4.15 -24.24
CA ASP A 58 16.60 -3.03 -23.39
C ASP A 58 17.08 -3.17 -21.93
N GLY A 59 17.64 -4.32 -21.53
CA GLY A 59 18.19 -4.59 -20.20
C GLY A 59 17.17 -4.94 -19.12
N TYR A 60 15.89 -5.20 -19.46
CA TYR A 60 14.84 -5.55 -18.50
C TYR A 60 14.78 -7.03 -18.15
N ILE A 61 15.22 -7.91 -19.05
CA ILE A 61 15.21 -9.36 -18.89
C ILE A 61 16.64 -9.92 -18.99
N LEU A 62 16.92 -10.93 -18.18
CA LEU A 62 18.15 -11.72 -18.21
C LEU A 62 17.86 -13.16 -18.62
N ASP A 63 18.82 -13.81 -19.29
CA ASP A 63 18.85 -15.26 -19.49
C ASP A 63 19.65 -15.87 -18.32
N PHE A 64 19.00 -16.68 -17.49
CA PHE A 64 19.60 -17.39 -16.36
C PHE A 64 20.17 -18.75 -16.76
N GLY A 65 20.22 -19.05 -18.04
CA GLY A 65 20.76 -20.30 -18.56
C GLY A 65 19.73 -21.43 -18.66
N LYS A 66 20.22 -22.65 -18.78
CA LYS A 66 19.39 -23.82 -19.07
C LYS A 66 18.89 -24.47 -17.78
N GLN A 67 17.60 -24.79 -17.74
CA GLN A 67 17.00 -25.57 -16.65
C GLN A 67 17.58 -27.00 -16.61
N GLU A 68 17.95 -27.49 -15.42
CA GLU A 68 18.29 -28.89 -15.26
C GLU A 68 17.03 -29.75 -15.38
N THR A 69 17.00 -30.61 -16.39
CA THR A 69 15.91 -31.56 -16.63
C THR A 69 16.48 -32.98 -16.67
N SER A 70 15.72 -33.95 -16.21
CA SER A 70 16.09 -35.37 -16.19
C SER A 70 16.14 -36.04 -17.60
N GLY A 71 15.84 -35.31 -18.69
CA GLY A 71 15.88 -35.77 -20.06
C GLY A 71 15.31 -34.76 -21.05
N GLY A 72 15.82 -34.73 -22.29
CA GLY A 72 15.36 -33.87 -23.38
C GLY A 72 16.14 -32.56 -23.55
N ARG A 73 15.66 -31.69 -24.47
CA ARG A 73 16.27 -30.36 -24.73
C ARG A 73 16.02 -29.44 -23.53
N LYS A 74 17.08 -28.99 -22.92
CA LYS A 74 17.03 -28.07 -21.76
C LYS A 74 16.61 -26.66 -22.22
N PRO A 75 15.43 -26.16 -21.82
CA PRO A 75 15.02 -24.80 -22.17
C PRO A 75 15.79 -23.77 -21.36
N SER A 76 16.02 -22.58 -21.93
CA SER A 76 16.51 -21.42 -21.19
C SER A 76 15.44 -20.85 -20.30
N ILE A 77 15.84 -20.39 -19.12
CA ILE A 77 15.01 -19.67 -18.14
C ILE A 77 15.32 -18.17 -18.27
N TYR A 78 14.27 -17.39 -18.37
CA TYR A 78 14.34 -15.94 -18.43
C TYR A 78 13.63 -15.32 -17.21
N GLY A 79 14.10 -14.15 -16.78
CA GLY A 79 13.47 -13.42 -15.69
C GLY A 79 13.89 -11.95 -15.67
N LEU A 80 13.32 -11.20 -14.77
CA LEU A 80 13.57 -9.77 -14.66
C LEU A 80 15.00 -9.48 -14.18
N ASN A 81 15.58 -8.44 -14.74
CA ASN A 81 16.86 -7.89 -14.26
C ASN A 81 16.59 -6.98 -13.04
N PRO A 82 17.01 -7.35 -11.83
CA PRO A 82 16.69 -6.59 -10.61
C PRO A 82 17.25 -5.16 -10.64
N VAL A 83 18.37 -4.93 -11.35
CA VAL A 83 19.03 -3.61 -11.40
C VAL A 83 18.59 -2.73 -12.57
N SER A 84 17.57 -3.14 -13.32
CA SER A 84 17.04 -2.35 -14.45
C SER A 84 16.25 -1.12 -14.02
N GLY A 85 15.73 -1.11 -12.79
CA GLY A 85 15.02 0.02 -12.22
C GLY A 85 14.65 -0.22 -10.77
N TYR A 86 14.21 0.84 -10.09
CA TYR A 86 13.86 0.80 -8.67
C TYR A 86 12.57 1.56 -8.40
N PHE A 87 11.90 1.20 -7.33
CA PHE A 87 10.66 1.82 -6.87
C PHE A 87 10.79 2.24 -5.42
N VAL A 88 10.43 3.48 -5.10
CA VAL A 88 10.39 3.95 -3.73
C VAL A 88 8.95 3.92 -3.23
N GLY A 89 8.76 3.38 -2.03
CA GLY A 89 7.50 3.41 -1.30
C GLY A 89 7.60 4.37 -0.13
N VAL A 90 6.56 5.17 0.07
CA VAL A 90 6.41 6.12 1.16
C VAL A 90 5.09 5.85 1.85
N ASP A 91 5.12 5.62 3.15
CA ASP A 91 3.94 5.45 3.98
C ASP A 91 3.88 6.57 5.02
N ILE A 92 2.88 7.43 4.89
CA ILE A 92 2.74 8.61 5.73
C ILE A 92 1.78 8.30 6.87
N LEU A 93 2.31 8.27 8.09
CA LEU A 93 1.55 8.15 9.32
C LEU A 93 1.39 9.54 9.96
N LYS A 94 0.65 9.61 11.06
CA LYS A 94 0.35 10.89 11.72
C LYS A 94 1.61 11.61 12.23
N ASP A 95 2.54 10.87 12.80
CA ASP A 95 3.71 11.36 13.53
C ASP A 95 5.04 10.77 13.03
N GLN A 96 5.02 10.02 11.94
CA GLN A 96 6.20 9.37 11.37
C GLN A 96 6.02 9.02 9.89
N LEU A 97 7.14 8.79 9.20
CA LEU A 97 7.22 8.24 7.86
C LEU A 97 7.89 6.88 7.87
N ASN A 98 7.47 6.01 6.96
CA ASN A 98 8.21 4.82 6.58
C ASN A 98 8.59 4.91 5.11
N LEU A 99 9.85 4.62 4.81
CA LEU A 99 10.41 4.66 3.47
C LEU A 99 10.97 3.29 3.10
N ALA A 100 10.75 2.86 1.88
CA ALA A 100 11.33 1.62 1.36
C ALA A 100 11.77 1.78 -0.09
N ILE A 101 12.79 1.03 -0.48
CA ILE A 101 13.15 0.87 -1.88
C ILE A 101 13.10 -0.60 -2.27
N LEU A 102 12.51 -0.85 -3.44
CA LEU A 102 12.38 -2.16 -4.08
C LEU A 102 13.16 -2.15 -5.38
N ASP A 103 13.74 -3.28 -5.72
CA ASP A 103 14.33 -3.50 -7.04
C ASP A 103 13.25 -3.77 -8.11
N PHE A 104 13.68 -4.01 -9.35
CA PHE A 104 12.74 -4.24 -10.46
C PHE A 104 11.98 -5.57 -10.36
N LYS A 105 12.46 -6.54 -9.60
CA LYS A 105 11.74 -7.79 -9.26
C LYS A 105 10.69 -7.56 -8.19
N GLY A 106 10.81 -6.49 -7.41
CA GLY A 106 9.99 -6.19 -6.24
C GLY A 106 10.58 -6.69 -4.94
N ASP A 107 11.87 -7.09 -4.95
CA ASP A 107 12.58 -7.46 -3.72
C ASP A 107 12.97 -6.22 -2.93
N LYS A 108 12.82 -6.30 -1.60
CA LYS A 108 13.13 -5.18 -0.70
C LYS A 108 14.64 -5.03 -0.56
N ILE A 109 15.16 -3.85 -0.91
CA ILE A 109 16.59 -3.52 -0.76
C ILE A 109 16.85 -2.88 0.59
N ARG A 110 16.05 -1.87 0.96
CA ARG A 110 16.18 -1.13 2.21
C ARG A 110 14.82 -0.65 2.68
N ILE A 111 14.64 -0.63 4.00
CA ILE A 111 13.47 -0.05 4.67
C ILE A 111 13.99 0.82 5.80
N GLU A 112 13.48 2.04 5.89
CA GLU A 112 13.62 2.93 7.04
C GLU A 112 12.23 3.17 7.64
N GLN A 113 12.10 2.95 8.93
CA GLN A 113 10.84 3.08 9.65
C GLN A 113 10.97 4.10 10.78
N ASN A 114 9.83 4.65 11.18
CA ASN A 114 9.72 5.57 12.31
C ASN A 114 10.58 6.84 12.13
N ILE A 115 10.70 7.33 10.89
CA ILE A 115 11.34 8.62 10.61
C ILE A 115 10.45 9.71 11.20
N PRO A 116 10.93 10.58 12.09
CA PRO A 116 10.12 11.63 12.70
C PRO A 116 9.50 12.55 11.65
N TYR A 117 8.20 12.69 11.67
CA TYR A 117 7.45 13.51 10.75
C TYR A 117 6.09 13.88 11.37
N THR A 118 5.62 15.09 11.16
CA THR A 118 4.28 15.51 11.61
C THR A 118 3.41 15.78 10.39
N LEU A 119 2.36 14.98 10.24
CA LEU A 119 1.42 15.11 9.13
C LEU A 119 0.46 16.26 9.37
N GLU A 120 0.70 17.36 8.69
CA GLU A 120 -0.17 18.55 8.70
C GLU A 120 -0.57 18.93 7.26
N ASN A 121 -1.76 19.56 7.13
CA ASN A 121 -2.22 20.05 5.83
C ASN A 121 -1.63 21.45 5.54
N THR A 122 -0.30 21.53 5.48
CA THR A 122 0.45 22.76 5.27
C THR A 122 1.50 22.60 4.16
N PRO A 123 1.86 23.69 3.43
CA PRO A 123 2.98 23.64 2.48
C PRO A 123 4.30 23.23 3.13
N ALA A 124 4.57 23.68 4.37
CA ALA A 124 5.79 23.35 5.12
C ALA A 124 5.90 21.84 5.40
N ALA A 125 4.80 21.18 5.78
CA ALA A 125 4.79 19.73 5.96
C ALA A 125 5.01 18.97 4.64
N LEU A 126 4.46 19.47 3.51
CA LEU A 126 4.70 18.90 2.20
C LEU A 126 6.17 19.05 1.76
N ASP A 127 6.78 20.21 2.04
CA ASP A 127 8.19 20.46 1.73
C ASP A 127 9.09 19.53 2.55
N HIS A 128 8.82 19.40 3.85
CA HIS A 128 9.54 18.47 4.74
C HIS A 128 9.38 17.00 4.29
N LEU A 129 8.20 16.59 3.79
CA LEU A 129 8.02 15.27 3.17
C LEU A 129 8.98 15.06 2.00
N CYS A 130 9.08 16.06 1.11
CA CYS A 130 9.99 16.01 -0.03
C CYS A 130 11.47 15.96 0.40
N GLU A 131 11.84 16.66 1.47
CA GLU A 131 13.18 16.62 2.05
C GLU A 131 13.52 15.22 2.56
N CYS A 132 12.66 14.62 3.39
CA CYS A 132 12.86 13.25 3.90
C CYS A 132 13.00 12.23 2.76
N ILE A 133 12.15 12.33 1.72
CA ILE A 133 12.24 11.45 0.55
C ILE A 133 13.58 11.65 -0.19
N ASN A 134 14.02 12.89 -0.39
CA ASN A 134 15.28 13.20 -1.05
C ASN A 134 16.49 12.71 -0.24
N GLU A 135 16.48 12.90 1.08
CA GLU A 135 17.53 12.40 1.97
C GLU A 135 17.66 10.87 1.88
N PHE A 136 16.52 10.17 1.96
CA PHE A 136 16.49 8.72 1.79
C PHE A 136 17.08 8.30 0.44
N ILE A 137 16.60 8.89 -0.67
CA ILE A 137 17.08 8.56 -2.02
C ILE A 137 18.59 8.84 -2.16
N ASN A 138 19.06 9.98 -1.67
CA ASN A 138 20.47 10.38 -1.76
C ASN A 138 21.38 9.51 -0.88
N SER A 139 20.85 8.87 0.15
CA SER A 139 21.60 7.92 1.00
C SER A 139 21.82 6.54 0.36
N LEU A 140 21.15 6.26 -0.77
CA LEU A 140 21.23 4.97 -1.44
C LEU A 140 22.39 4.91 -2.43
N PRO A 141 23.09 3.76 -2.55
CA PRO A 141 24.13 3.56 -3.57
C PRO A 141 23.53 3.27 -4.96
N ILE A 142 22.44 3.98 -5.31
CA ILE A 142 21.65 3.77 -6.51
C ILE A 142 21.55 5.10 -7.25
N PRO A 143 21.87 5.16 -8.55
CA PRO A 143 21.70 6.36 -9.35
C PRO A 143 20.23 6.80 -9.38
N ARG A 144 19.98 8.09 -9.12
CA ARG A 144 18.62 8.66 -9.03
C ARG A 144 17.78 8.41 -10.29
N GLU A 145 18.42 8.44 -11.46
CA GLU A 145 17.80 8.20 -12.77
C GLU A 145 17.31 6.76 -12.96
N LYS A 146 17.73 5.83 -12.12
CA LYS A 146 17.20 4.45 -12.08
C LYS A 146 15.96 4.31 -11.21
N ILE A 147 15.57 5.32 -10.46
CA ILE A 147 14.31 5.31 -9.71
C ILE A 147 13.17 5.62 -10.68
N LEU A 148 12.36 4.62 -10.95
CA LEU A 148 11.28 4.69 -11.95
C LEU A 148 10.09 5.50 -11.44
N SER A 149 9.76 5.31 -10.17
CA SER A 149 8.64 6.04 -9.55
C SER A 149 8.68 5.95 -8.04
N ILE A 150 7.90 6.84 -7.42
CA ILE A 150 7.61 6.84 -6.00
C ILE A 150 6.11 6.61 -5.81
N GLY A 151 5.75 5.61 -5.00
CA GLY A 151 4.38 5.39 -4.55
C GLY A 151 4.21 5.94 -3.14
N ILE A 152 3.21 6.77 -2.92
CA ILE A 152 2.96 7.44 -1.64
C ILE A 152 1.59 7.05 -1.11
N ASN A 153 1.58 6.45 0.08
CA ASN A 153 0.36 6.12 0.81
C ASN A 153 -0.06 7.29 1.69
N ILE A 154 -1.32 7.67 1.61
CA ILE A 154 -1.88 8.80 2.35
C ILE A 154 -3.20 8.36 2.97
N SER A 155 -3.38 8.66 4.25
CA SER A 155 -4.65 8.39 4.93
C SER A 155 -5.80 9.25 4.38
N GLY A 156 -7.01 8.71 4.41
CA GLY A 156 -8.23 9.39 3.98
C GLY A 156 -8.55 9.22 2.50
N ARG A 157 -9.31 10.18 1.95
CA ARG A 157 -9.87 10.06 0.60
C ARG A 157 -8.85 10.44 -0.47
N VAL A 158 -8.50 9.49 -1.30
CA VAL A 158 -7.53 9.64 -2.40
C VAL A 158 -8.14 9.16 -3.70
N ASN A 159 -8.08 10.00 -4.74
CA ASN A 159 -8.34 9.59 -6.12
C ASN A 159 -7.01 9.30 -6.82
N PRO A 160 -6.60 8.03 -6.91
CA PRO A 160 -5.30 7.68 -7.47
C PRO A 160 -5.21 7.89 -8.99
N PHE A 161 -6.35 7.92 -9.68
CA PHE A 161 -6.38 8.10 -11.14
C PHE A 161 -6.13 9.55 -11.52
N ALA A 162 -6.74 10.47 -10.77
CA ALA A 162 -6.58 11.91 -10.99
C ALA A 162 -5.43 12.52 -10.17
N GLY A 163 -4.84 11.74 -9.24
CA GLY A 163 -3.71 12.19 -8.43
C GLY A 163 -4.06 13.18 -7.33
N TYR A 164 -5.33 13.17 -6.85
CA TYR A 164 -5.78 14.09 -5.80
C TYR A 164 -5.90 13.39 -4.44
N SER A 165 -5.45 14.09 -3.40
CA SER A 165 -5.84 13.83 -2.01
C SER A 165 -6.89 14.87 -1.60
N TYR A 166 -7.94 14.42 -0.88
CA TYR A 166 -9.02 15.29 -0.41
C TYR A 166 -9.04 15.42 1.11
N SER A 167 -8.12 14.77 1.78
CA SER A 167 -8.04 14.80 3.25
C SER A 167 -6.79 15.50 3.74
N ILE A 168 -5.68 15.39 3.02
CA ILE A 168 -4.38 15.96 3.37
C ILE A 168 -3.75 16.56 2.11
N PHE A 169 -3.02 17.65 2.23
CA PHE A 169 -2.33 18.37 1.16
C PHE A 169 -3.28 18.81 0.01
N TYR A 170 -4.47 19.30 0.39
CA TYR A 170 -5.50 19.76 -0.56
C TYR A 170 -5.57 21.29 -0.66
N PHE A 171 -4.50 21.99 -0.34
CA PHE A 171 -4.42 23.46 -0.36
C PHE A 171 -4.13 24.06 -1.74
N GLU A 172 -3.87 23.24 -2.74
CA GLU A 172 -3.70 23.68 -4.13
C GLU A 172 -4.74 23.03 -5.05
N GLU A 173 -5.06 23.71 -6.18
CA GLU A 173 -5.98 23.18 -7.18
C GLU A 173 -5.36 22.07 -8.03
N LYS A 174 -4.02 22.02 -8.11
CA LYS A 174 -3.30 20.97 -8.86
C LYS A 174 -3.39 19.60 -8.18
N PRO A 175 -3.34 18.49 -8.95
CA PRO A 175 -3.18 17.18 -8.38
C PRO A 175 -1.95 17.10 -7.48
N LEU A 176 -2.08 16.52 -6.28
CA LEU A 176 -0.97 16.33 -5.36
C LEU A 176 0.19 15.52 -5.99
N SER A 177 -0.14 14.51 -6.80
CA SER A 177 0.87 13.75 -7.53
C SER A 177 1.71 14.64 -8.46
N GLN A 178 1.10 15.61 -9.13
CA GLN A 178 1.80 16.54 -10.00
C GLN A 178 2.69 17.49 -9.19
N ILE A 179 2.21 18.04 -8.08
CA ILE A 179 2.99 18.92 -7.19
C ILE A 179 4.24 18.20 -6.71
N LEU A 180 4.09 16.95 -6.28
CA LEU A 180 5.20 16.12 -5.82
C LEU A 180 6.16 15.74 -6.96
N GLU A 181 5.65 15.46 -8.18
CA GLU A 181 6.49 15.24 -9.37
C GLU A 181 7.34 16.46 -9.72
N GLU A 182 6.75 17.66 -9.64
CA GLU A 182 7.46 18.93 -9.88
C GLU A 182 8.57 19.17 -8.84
N LYS A 183 8.37 18.77 -7.57
CA LYS A 183 9.35 18.93 -6.49
C LYS A 183 10.44 17.86 -6.49
N LEU A 184 10.08 16.62 -6.76
CA LEU A 184 10.98 15.46 -6.65
C LEU A 184 11.63 15.06 -7.98
N HIS A 185 11.12 15.53 -9.12
CA HIS A 185 11.56 15.19 -10.47
C HIS A 185 11.55 13.67 -10.77
N ILE A 186 10.66 12.94 -10.12
CA ILE A 186 10.43 11.50 -10.29
C ILE A 186 8.93 11.29 -10.42
N LYS A 187 8.49 10.30 -11.20
CA LYS A 187 7.07 9.95 -11.36
C LYS A 187 6.43 9.56 -10.03
N ILE A 188 5.32 10.20 -9.69
CA ILE A 188 4.61 9.98 -8.42
C ILE A 188 3.26 9.29 -8.64
N TYR A 189 2.97 8.31 -7.80
CA TYR A 189 1.67 7.71 -7.64
C TYR A 189 1.21 7.85 -6.19
N ILE A 190 -0.01 8.29 -5.98
CA ILE A 190 -0.59 8.38 -4.64
C ILE A 190 -1.73 7.38 -4.48
N GLU A 191 -1.91 6.88 -3.27
CA GLU A 191 -2.97 5.95 -2.93
C GLU A 191 -3.44 6.13 -1.50
N ASN A 192 -4.65 5.65 -1.22
CA ASN A 192 -5.10 5.47 0.14
C ASN A 192 -4.29 4.36 0.84
N ASP A 193 -3.90 4.60 2.09
CA ASP A 193 -3.12 3.70 2.93
C ASP A 193 -3.71 2.29 3.03
N THR A 194 -4.99 2.17 3.36
CA THR A 194 -5.68 0.89 3.52
C THR A 194 -5.75 0.08 2.22
N ARG A 195 -6.01 0.74 1.08
CA ARG A 195 -5.99 0.06 -0.23
C ARG A 195 -4.59 -0.40 -0.62
N SER A 196 -3.58 0.39 -0.30
CA SER A 196 -2.17 0.02 -0.53
C SER A 196 -1.78 -1.19 0.30
N MET A 197 -2.14 -1.20 1.59
CA MET A 197 -1.91 -2.33 2.49
C MET A 197 -2.62 -3.59 1.99
N ALA A 198 -3.90 -3.47 1.58
CA ALA A 198 -4.65 -4.58 1.01
C ALA A 198 -3.98 -5.19 -0.22
N TYR A 199 -3.46 -4.34 -1.10
CA TYR A 199 -2.76 -4.80 -2.29
C TYR A 199 -1.41 -5.44 -1.97
N GLY A 200 -0.67 -4.86 -1.02
CA GLY A 200 0.58 -5.44 -0.52
C GLY A 200 0.37 -6.82 0.10
N GLU A 201 -0.69 -6.97 0.91
CA GLU A 201 -1.09 -8.24 1.51
C GLU A 201 -1.48 -9.29 0.46
N TYR A 202 -2.22 -8.87 -0.57
CA TYR A 202 -2.58 -9.73 -1.69
C TYR A 202 -1.36 -10.24 -2.46
N LEU A 203 -0.35 -9.40 -2.65
CA LEU A 203 0.83 -9.75 -3.46
C LEU A 203 1.87 -10.59 -2.70
N GLN A 204 2.06 -10.32 -1.40
CA GLN A 204 3.21 -10.83 -0.63
C GLN A 204 2.84 -11.25 0.80
N GLY A 205 1.55 -11.19 1.15
CA GLY A 205 1.08 -11.52 2.48
C GLY A 205 0.64 -12.97 2.62
N VAL A 206 -0.33 -13.19 3.50
CA VAL A 206 -0.85 -14.53 3.83
C VAL A 206 -1.82 -15.10 2.79
N VAL A 207 -2.28 -14.26 1.86
CA VAL A 207 -3.21 -14.65 0.81
C VAL A 207 -2.54 -15.61 -0.18
N LYS A 208 -3.16 -16.77 -0.42
CA LYS A 208 -2.59 -17.81 -1.29
C LYS A 208 -3.64 -18.29 -2.30
N GLY A 209 -3.82 -17.49 -3.36
CA GLY A 209 -4.69 -17.87 -4.48
C GLY A 209 -6.14 -17.41 -4.37
N GLU A 210 -6.56 -16.85 -3.25
CA GLU A 210 -7.86 -16.20 -3.10
C GLU A 210 -7.91 -14.95 -3.97
N LYS A 211 -9.02 -14.79 -4.70
CA LYS A 211 -9.20 -13.64 -5.61
C LYS A 211 -10.16 -12.58 -5.06
N ASN A 212 -10.93 -12.93 -4.02
CA ASN A 212 -11.90 -12.05 -3.39
C ASN A 212 -11.57 -11.88 -1.92
N ILE A 213 -11.11 -10.69 -1.54
CA ILE A 213 -10.54 -10.42 -0.22
C ILE A 213 -11.12 -9.13 0.33
N LEU A 214 -11.48 -9.14 1.60
CA LEU A 214 -11.70 -7.95 2.41
C LEU A 214 -10.51 -7.83 3.38
N PHE A 215 -9.70 -6.82 3.16
CA PHE A 215 -8.63 -6.45 4.07
C PHE A 215 -9.16 -5.41 5.05
N ILE A 216 -9.06 -5.66 6.34
CA ILE A 216 -9.53 -4.73 7.38
C ILE A 216 -8.32 -4.10 8.05
N ASN A 217 -8.19 -2.80 7.91
CA ASN A 217 -7.17 -2.01 8.58
C ASN A 217 -7.75 -1.42 9.86
N ILE A 218 -7.32 -1.95 10.99
CA ILE A 218 -7.62 -1.43 12.32
C ILE A 218 -6.34 -0.77 12.83
N SER A 219 -6.33 0.54 12.76
CA SER A 219 -5.22 1.37 13.24
C SER A 219 -5.79 2.49 14.10
N TRP A 220 -5.23 3.68 14.06
CA TRP A 220 -5.86 4.85 14.69
C TRP A 220 -7.27 5.11 14.13
N GLY A 221 -7.49 4.88 12.84
CA GLY A 221 -8.79 4.84 12.16
C GLY A 221 -9.25 3.41 11.86
N LEU A 222 -10.30 3.29 11.04
CA LEU A 222 -10.86 2.05 10.54
C LEU A 222 -11.16 2.14 9.05
N GLY A 223 -10.52 1.31 8.25
CA GLY A 223 -10.76 1.23 6.81
C GLY A 223 -10.82 -0.21 6.31
N ILE A 224 -11.31 -0.39 5.09
CA ILE A 224 -11.20 -1.67 4.39
C ILE A 224 -10.60 -1.49 2.99
N GLY A 225 -9.78 -2.45 2.59
CA GLY A 225 -9.38 -2.65 1.22
C GLY A 225 -10.17 -3.80 0.62
N ILE A 226 -10.70 -3.61 -0.57
CA ILE A 226 -11.56 -4.59 -1.25
C ILE A 226 -10.83 -5.07 -2.50
N ILE A 227 -10.64 -6.38 -2.63
CA ILE A 227 -10.10 -7.03 -3.82
C ILE A 227 -11.16 -7.97 -4.37
N ILE A 228 -11.48 -7.83 -5.65
CA ILE A 228 -12.44 -8.65 -6.38
C ILE A 228 -11.75 -9.17 -7.64
N ASP A 229 -11.82 -10.48 -7.86
CA ASP A 229 -11.16 -11.17 -8.98
C ASP A 229 -9.66 -10.83 -9.11
N GLY A 230 -8.98 -10.67 -7.95
CA GLY A 230 -7.56 -10.32 -7.89
C GLY A 230 -7.25 -8.84 -8.15
N LYS A 231 -8.27 -7.98 -8.19
CA LYS A 231 -8.15 -6.55 -8.50
C LYS A 231 -8.62 -5.70 -7.35
N VAL A 232 -7.87 -4.65 -7.02
CA VAL A 232 -8.33 -3.66 -6.03
C VAL A 232 -9.58 -2.96 -6.56
N TYR A 233 -10.62 -2.96 -5.76
CA TYR A 233 -11.85 -2.26 -6.08
C TYR A 233 -11.77 -0.80 -5.61
N PHE A 234 -11.83 0.13 -6.55
CA PHE A 234 -11.70 1.57 -6.28
C PHE A 234 -13.05 2.28 -6.12
N GLY A 235 -14.13 1.68 -6.56
CA GLY A 235 -15.40 2.38 -6.73
C GLY A 235 -15.34 3.42 -7.88
N LYS A 236 -16.40 4.19 -8.03
CA LYS A 236 -16.52 5.17 -9.13
C LYS A 236 -15.49 6.31 -9.05
N SER A 237 -15.17 6.77 -7.84
CA SER A 237 -14.38 7.99 -7.61
C SER A 237 -13.09 7.74 -6.82
N GLY A 238 -12.69 6.47 -6.64
CA GLY A 238 -11.51 6.13 -5.85
C GLY A 238 -11.78 6.13 -4.33
N PHE A 239 -13.04 6.10 -3.88
CA PHE A 239 -13.42 6.18 -2.46
C PHE A 239 -14.08 4.90 -1.95
N SER A 240 -13.75 3.74 -2.51
CA SER A 240 -14.19 2.48 -1.94
C SER A 240 -13.51 2.21 -0.61
N GLY A 241 -14.17 1.47 0.27
CA GLY A 241 -13.55 1.06 1.52
C GLY A 241 -13.72 2.03 2.69
N GLU A 242 -14.53 3.08 2.57
CA GLU A 242 -14.87 4.03 3.65
C GLU A 242 -15.76 3.38 4.72
N PHE A 243 -15.45 2.14 5.08
CA PHE A 243 -16.21 1.29 5.99
C PHE A 243 -16.34 1.87 7.39
N GLY A 244 -15.29 2.50 7.91
CA GLY A 244 -15.33 3.17 9.20
C GLY A 244 -16.35 4.29 9.28
N HIS A 245 -16.80 4.84 8.13
CA HIS A 245 -17.63 6.03 8.07
C HIS A 245 -19.10 5.79 7.71
N PHE A 246 -19.57 4.53 7.67
CA PHE A 246 -21.02 4.32 7.61
C PHE A 246 -21.67 4.56 8.98
N SER A 247 -22.91 5.04 8.99
CA SER A 247 -23.66 5.28 10.21
C SER A 247 -24.02 3.94 10.86
N PHE A 248 -23.46 3.69 12.02
CA PHE A 248 -23.60 2.43 12.76
C PHE A 248 -24.23 2.63 14.13
N PHE A 249 -23.87 3.72 14.82
CA PHE A 249 -24.37 4.04 16.15
C PHE A 249 -25.40 5.17 16.10
N GLU A 250 -26.38 5.08 16.98
CA GLU A 250 -27.34 6.17 17.27
C GLU A 250 -26.77 7.08 18.38
N ASN A 251 -25.51 7.52 18.27
CA ASN A 251 -24.86 8.37 19.25
C ASN A 251 -24.45 9.72 18.64
N GLU A 252 -24.14 10.68 19.53
CA GLU A 252 -23.77 12.05 19.15
C GLU A 252 -22.24 12.23 18.95
N ILE A 253 -21.47 11.14 18.96
CA ILE A 253 -20.00 11.21 18.79
C ILE A 253 -19.69 11.66 17.37
N LEU A 254 -19.05 12.83 17.28
CA LEU A 254 -18.63 13.41 16.00
C LEU A 254 -17.40 12.69 15.48
N CYS A 255 -17.51 12.11 14.28
CA CYS A 255 -16.39 11.57 13.55
C CYS A 255 -15.62 12.69 12.81
N HIS A 256 -14.32 12.51 12.61
CA HIS A 256 -13.51 13.47 11.83
C HIS A 256 -14.01 13.68 10.38
N CYS A 257 -14.80 12.75 9.84
CA CYS A 257 -15.45 12.92 8.53
C CYS A 257 -16.66 13.88 8.55
N GLY A 258 -16.98 14.48 9.70
CA GLY A 258 -18.09 15.41 9.88
C GLY A 258 -19.45 14.80 10.17
N LYS A 259 -19.57 13.46 10.19
CA LYS A 259 -20.80 12.73 10.53
C LYS A 259 -20.77 12.26 11.98
N LYS A 260 -21.94 11.96 12.53
CA LYS A 260 -22.10 11.33 13.85
C LYS A 260 -22.42 9.85 13.69
N GLY A 261 -22.06 9.05 14.71
CA GLY A 261 -22.40 7.64 14.77
C GLY A 261 -21.67 6.74 13.79
N CYS A 262 -20.51 7.15 13.24
CA CYS A 262 -19.70 6.31 12.38
C CYS A 262 -19.16 5.09 13.14
N LEU A 263 -19.04 3.92 12.47
CA LEU A 263 -18.49 2.70 13.08
C LEU A 263 -17.09 2.96 13.68
N GLU A 264 -16.27 3.74 13.02
CA GLU A 264 -14.93 4.11 13.48
C GLU A 264 -14.94 4.73 14.87
N THR A 265 -15.99 5.48 15.23
CA THR A 265 -16.09 6.11 16.55
C THR A 265 -16.26 5.12 17.70
N GLY A 266 -16.48 3.85 17.44
CA GLY A 266 -16.58 2.79 18.44
C GLY A 266 -15.86 1.48 18.06
N ALA A 267 -15.04 1.50 16.99
CA ALA A 267 -14.33 0.32 16.52
C ALA A 267 -12.94 0.66 15.92
N SER A 268 -12.19 1.53 16.56
CA SER A 268 -10.85 1.95 16.10
C SER A 268 -9.90 2.21 17.27
N GLY A 269 -8.61 2.41 17.00
CA GLY A 269 -7.62 2.83 18.00
C GLY A 269 -7.95 4.18 18.63
N SER A 270 -8.47 5.14 17.85
CA SER A 270 -8.93 6.43 18.38
C SER A 270 -10.15 6.28 19.29
N ALA A 271 -11.03 5.32 19.03
CA ALA A 271 -12.13 4.98 19.91
C ALA A 271 -11.63 4.39 21.24
N LEU A 272 -10.64 3.46 21.17
CA LEU A 272 -10.01 2.88 22.36
C LEU A 272 -9.38 3.98 23.24
N TYR A 273 -8.57 4.85 22.64
CA TYR A 273 -7.94 5.96 23.35
C TYR A 273 -8.97 6.89 24.02
N ARG A 274 -9.99 7.33 23.27
CA ARG A 274 -11.02 8.21 23.81
C ARG A 274 -11.75 7.56 24.99
N THR A 275 -12.20 6.32 24.82
CA THR A 275 -12.95 5.60 25.87
C THR A 275 -12.08 5.32 27.10
N LEU A 276 -10.78 5.04 26.90
CA LEU A 276 -9.81 4.91 27.99
C LEU A 276 -9.73 6.20 28.83
N LEU A 277 -9.60 7.35 28.18
CA LEU A 277 -9.55 8.64 28.86
C LEU A 277 -10.86 8.98 29.59
N GLU A 278 -12.01 8.67 28.98
CA GLU A 278 -13.33 8.87 29.57
C GLU A 278 -13.48 8.04 30.86
N ARG A 279 -13.22 6.73 30.80
CA ARG A 279 -13.35 5.84 31.96
C ARG A 279 -12.30 6.10 33.04
N TYR A 280 -11.09 6.51 32.64
CA TYR A 280 -10.07 6.93 33.62
C TYR A 280 -10.53 8.16 34.41
N LYS A 281 -11.12 9.17 33.76
CA LYS A 281 -11.69 10.35 34.42
C LYS A 281 -12.89 10.01 35.34
N GLU A 282 -13.61 8.93 35.02
CA GLU A 282 -14.69 8.39 35.85
C GLU A 282 -14.20 7.55 37.04
N GLY A 283 -12.87 7.37 37.17
CA GLY A 283 -12.22 6.72 38.31
C GLY A 283 -11.76 5.29 38.05
N SER A 284 -11.78 4.80 36.81
CA SER A 284 -11.19 3.49 36.48
C SER A 284 -9.67 3.54 36.53
N ASN A 285 -9.03 2.43 36.91
CA ASN A 285 -7.58 2.33 36.97
C ASN A 285 -6.99 1.78 35.66
N THR A 286 -5.82 2.30 35.26
CA THR A 286 -5.04 1.81 34.12
C THR A 286 -3.55 1.97 34.40
N ILE A 287 -2.72 1.12 33.81
CA ILE A 287 -1.25 1.27 33.88
C ILE A 287 -0.76 2.51 33.12
N LEU A 288 -1.59 3.13 32.28
CA LEU A 288 -1.29 4.36 31.55
C LEU A 288 -1.55 5.63 32.37
N ALA A 289 -2.04 5.50 33.63
CA ALA A 289 -2.41 6.61 34.50
C ALA A 289 -1.32 7.69 34.57
N SER A 290 -0.06 7.30 34.81
CA SER A 290 1.06 8.25 34.94
C SER A 290 1.29 9.06 33.65
N LYS A 291 1.13 8.47 32.47
CA LYS A 291 1.23 9.20 31.18
C LYS A 291 0.05 10.14 30.99
N ILE A 292 -1.17 9.69 31.36
CA ILE A 292 -2.39 10.52 31.25
C ILE A 292 -2.26 11.74 32.16
N ASP A 293 -1.84 11.55 33.41
CA ASP A 293 -1.70 12.65 34.41
C ASP A 293 -0.59 13.63 34.03
N ALA A 294 0.48 13.13 33.40
CA ALA A 294 1.56 13.96 32.88
C ALA A 294 1.18 14.69 31.57
N GLY A 295 0.03 14.42 30.99
CA GLY A 295 -0.37 14.98 29.68
C GLY A 295 0.52 14.51 28.52
N GLU A 296 1.17 13.36 28.67
CA GLU A 296 2.02 12.78 27.63
C GLU A 296 1.17 12.22 26.47
N TYR A 297 1.76 12.21 25.27
CA TYR A 297 1.13 11.59 24.13
C TYR A 297 1.02 10.06 24.32
N ILE A 298 -0.17 9.53 24.12
CA ILE A 298 -0.45 8.09 24.13
C ILE A 298 -0.76 7.66 22.70
N GLY A 299 0.15 6.93 22.11
CA GLY A 299 0.01 6.37 20.77
C GLY A 299 -0.65 4.99 20.76
N LEU A 300 -0.87 4.44 19.56
CA LEU A 300 -1.44 3.10 19.41
C LEU A 300 -0.53 2.02 20.03
N SER A 301 0.78 2.19 19.97
CA SER A 301 1.75 1.30 20.61
C SER A 301 1.57 1.22 22.14
N ASP A 302 1.36 2.35 22.81
CA ASP A 302 1.14 2.38 24.25
C ASP A 302 -0.14 1.62 24.64
N LEU A 303 -1.19 1.77 23.84
CA LEU A 303 -2.46 1.06 24.06
C LEU A 303 -2.30 -0.46 23.86
N ILE A 304 -1.57 -0.86 22.83
CA ILE A 304 -1.26 -2.28 22.57
C ILE A 304 -0.38 -2.85 23.70
N ASP A 305 0.63 -2.12 24.13
CA ASP A 305 1.51 -2.52 25.24
C ASP A 305 0.74 -2.66 26.56
N ALA A 306 -0.24 -1.77 26.82
CA ALA A 306 -1.08 -1.87 27.99
C ALA A 306 -1.92 -3.14 27.98
N ILE A 307 -2.53 -3.47 26.84
CA ILE A 307 -3.29 -4.71 26.65
C ILE A 307 -2.39 -5.95 26.84
N GLN A 308 -1.19 -5.95 26.27
CA GLN A 308 -0.22 -7.04 26.42
C GLN A 308 0.27 -7.21 27.86
N LYS A 309 0.25 -6.14 28.65
CA LYS A 309 0.58 -6.14 30.10
C LYS A 309 -0.64 -6.41 30.98
N GLU A 310 -1.72 -6.90 30.40
CA GLU A 310 -2.95 -7.29 31.10
C GLU A 310 -3.64 -6.12 31.82
N ASP A 311 -3.58 -4.89 31.26
CA ASP A 311 -4.34 -3.76 31.77
C ASP A 311 -5.84 -4.02 31.56
N MET A 312 -6.56 -4.26 32.69
CA MET A 312 -7.94 -4.69 32.65
C MET A 312 -8.85 -3.68 31.94
N LEU A 313 -8.65 -2.38 32.16
CA LEU A 313 -9.45 -1.35 31.51
C LEU A 313 -9.26 -1.37 29.97
N SER A 314 -8.02 -1.47 29.51
CA SER A 314 -7.71 -1.53 28.09
C SER A 314 -8.27 -2.81 27.44
N ILE A 315 -8.26 -3.95 28.14
CA ILE A 315 -8.82 -5.21 27.67
C ILE A 315 -10.36 -5.11 27.53
N GLU A 316 -11.05 -4.60 28.55
CA GLU A 316 -12.52 -4.42 28.50
C GLU A 316 -12.94 -3.53 27.34
N ILE A 317 -12.23 -2.43 27.10
CA ILE A 317 -12.53 -1.54 25.98
C ILE A 317 -12.24 -2.23 24.65
N LEU A 318 -11.15 -3.01 24.55
CA LEU A 318 -10.84 -3.78 23.35
C LEU A 318 -11.93 -4.81 23.02
N GLU A 319 -12.51 -5.46 24.03
CA GLU A 319 -13.63 -6.39 23.84
C GLU A 319 -14.86 -5.68 23.28
N GLU A 320 -15.20 -4.50 23.77
CA GLU A 320 -16.30 -3.68 23.24
C GLU A 320 -16.05 -3.27 21.77
N ILE A 321 -14.83 -2.84 21.47
CA ILE A 321 -14.39 -2.49 20.11
C ILE A 321 -14.50 -3.70 19.20
N GLY A 322 -14.03 -4.87 19.66
CA GLY A 322 -14.12 -6.13 18.93
C GLY A 322 -15.55 -6.56 18.63
N PHE A 323 -16.45 -6.38 19.59
CA PHE A 323 -17.87 -6.66 19.42
C PHE A 323 -18.52 -5.72 18.37
N ASN A 324 -18.24 -4.44 18.43
CA ASN A 324 -18.75 -3.44 17.47
C ASN A 324 -18.23 -3.71 16.08
N LEU A 325 -16.92 -4.00 15.97
CA LEU A 325 -16.29 -4.37 14.72
C LEU A 325 -16.90 -5.64 14.13
N GLY A 326 -17.09 -6.68 14.97
CA GLY A 326 -17.73 -7.93 14.56
C GLY A 326 -19.14 -7.73 13.99
N LYS A 327 -19.93 -6.87 14.61
CA LYS A 327 -21.25 -6.48 14.07
C LYS A 327 -21.15 -5.75 12.73
N GLY A 328 -20.20 -4.82 12.62
CA GLY A 328 -19.95 -4.10 11.37
C GLY A 328 -19.53 -5.05 10.24
N ILE A 329 -18.60 -5.96 10.52
CA ILE A 329 -18.14 -6.98 9.56
C ILE A 329 -19.27 -7.92 9.16
N ALA A 330 -20.11 -8.36 10.10
CA ALA A 330 -21.27 -9.19 9.81
C ALA A 330 -22.22 -8.56 8.80
N GLY A 331 -22.35 -7.22 8.83
CA GLY A 331 -23.12 -6.47 7.84
C GLY A 331 -22.49 -6.45 6.43
N LEU A 332 -21.18 -6.67 6.33
CA LEU A 332 -20.46 -6.78 5.05
C LEU A 332 -20.40 -8.20 4.49
N MET A 333 -20.71 -9.21 5.31
CA MET A 333 -20.55 -10.62 4.92
C MET A 333 -21.48 -10.98 3.76
N VAL A 334 -20.95 -10.81 2.58
CA VAL A 334 -21.43 -11.46 1.35
C VAL A 334 -20.65 -12.76 1.23
N ARG A 335 -21.34 -13.87 0.98
CA ARG A 335 -20.70 -15.18 0.76
C ARG A 335 -19.57 -15.04 -0.25
N HIS A 336 -18.37 -15.55 0.07
CA HIS A 336 -17.17 -15.67 -0.79
C HIS A 336 -16.02 -14.68 -0.60
N PHE A 337 -15.94 -13.92 0.49
CA PHE A 337 -14.74 -13.17 0.81
C PHE A 337 -13.89 -13.88 1.89
N VAL A 338 -12.58 -13.86 1.72
CA VAL A 338 -11.63 -14.17 2.80
C VAL A 338 -11.29 -12.85 3.49
N ILE A 339 -11.37 -12.84 4.83
CA ILE A 339 -11.03 -11.68 5.62
C ILE A 339 -9.57 -11.82 6.06
N SER A 340 -8.72 -10.87 5.68
CA SER A 340 -7.36 -10.75 6.20
C SER A 340 -7.31 -9.62 7.22
N LEU A 341 -6.82 -9.93 8.41
CA LEU A 341 -6.54 -8.98 9.48
C LEU A 341 -5.02 -8.93 9.64
N THR A 342 -4.38 -7.91 9.07
CA THR A 342 -2.93 -7.79 9.20
C THR A 342 -2.50 -6.40 9.60
N ASN A 343 -1.37 -6.36 10.31
CA ASN A 343 -0.76 -5.14 10.83
C ASN A 343 0.44 -4.76 9.95
N ILE A 344 0.40 -3.60 9.33
CA ILE A 344 1.49 -2.67 8.89
C ILE A 344 2.66 -3.20 8.02
N ARG A 345 2.81 -4.48 7.62
CA ARG A 345 4.10 -4.95 7.06
C ARG A 345 4.27 -4.92 5.53
N ASN A 346 3.22 -4.75 4.72
CA ASN A 346 3.30 -4.97 3.26
C ASN A 346 3.04 -3.74 2.35
N TRP A 347 2.99 -2.53 2.90
CA TRP A 347 2.73 -1.29 2.16
C TRP A 347 3.77 -0.98 1.06
N SER A 348 5.03 -1.41 1.23
CA SER A 348 6.14 -1.10 0.32
C SER A 348 5.98 -1.65 -1.11
N TYR A 349 5.21 -2.73 -1.29
CA TYR A 349 5.02 -3.33 -2.62
C TYR A 349 4.09 -2.52 -3.53
N TRP A 350 3.34 -1.60 -2.98
CA TRP A 350 2.47 -0.74 -3.78
C TRP A 350 3.25 0.25 -4.66
N ALA A 351 4.48 0.57 -4.32
CA ALA A 351 5.33 1.49 -5.07
C ALA A 351 5.69 1.05 -6.49
N ALA A 352 5.47 -0.23 -6.87
CA ALA A 352 5.76 -0.74 -8.20
C ALA A 352 4.61 -0.44 -9.20
N PRO A 353 4.71 0.61 -10.03
CA PRO A 353 3.59 1.09 -10.87
C PRO A 353 3.22 0.15 -12.00
N CYS A 354 4.12 -0.73 -12.43
CA CYS A 354 3.84 -1.72 -13.47
C CYS A 354 2.74 -2.71 -13.09
N ARG A 355 2.42 -2.84 -11.78
CA ARG A 355 1.38 -3.75 -11.29
C ARG A 355 -0.03 -3.18 -11.35
N ARG A 356 -0.19 -1.87 -11.65
CA ARG A 356 -1.46 -1.15 -11.43
C ARG A 356 -2.33 -0.90 -12.65
N ARG A 357 -1.74 -0.69 -13.82
CA ARG A 357 -2.46 -0.08 -14.95
C ARG A 357 -3.17 -1.01 -15.93
N GLU A 358 -3.01 -2.30 -15.84
CA GLU A 358 -3.67 -3.24 -16.76
C GLU A 358 -5.01 -3.78 -16.25
N ASN A 359 -5.50 -3.28 -15.13
CA ASN A 359 -6.75 -3.72 -14.52
C ASN A 359 -7.91 -2.72 -14.68
N ILE A 360 -7.79 -1.76 -15.62
CA ILE A 360 -8.87 -0.86 -16.05
C ILE A 360 -9.28 -1.22 -17.47
#